data_88210dde9157ef849b9365883769bcf4
#
_entry.id   88210dde9157ef849b9365883769bcf4
#
_cell.length_a   1.000
_cell.length_b   1.000
_cell.length_c   1.000
_cell.angle_alpha   90.00
_cell.angle_beta   90.00
_cell.angle_gamma   90.00
#
_symmetry.space_group_name_H-M   'P 1'
#
loop_
_entity.id
_entity.type
_entity.pdbx_description
1 polymer ?
#
loop_
_entity_poly.entity_id
_entity_poly.type
_entity_poly.pdbx_seq_one_letter_code
_entity_poly.pdbx_strand_id
1 'polypeptide(L)'
;MARAFVTFDDRYVNVFMGPSAQKHTIDDFNADNFNHGGTNFIRGSQISIDTVNLQGGPIGATTMNPPPGIPRWGAAYRDFLAKYYARHASMVAQTENLPYADQTIDLDPNVRDQWGLPAPRLTYDWRRPNELARVEFMLKKMEELGHAMGATHVWRAPLGPGAPGAHHEGGTRMGSDPKTSVVNRYGQSWDVPNLFVVGSSTFPSMSGFNPTLTIQALAYLSADAIANRYKKNPGALL
;
A
#
# COMPACT_ATOMS: atom_id res chain seq x y z
N MET A 1 -5.20 1.36 -2.82
CA MET A 1 -4.66 2.72 -3.08
C MET A 1 -5.69 3.56 -3.79
N ALA A 2 -5.91 4.79 -3.30
CA ALA A 2 -6.64 5.84 -4.03
C ALA A 2 -5.64 6.80 -4.66
N ARG A 3 -5.99 7.43 -5.77
CA ARG A 3 -5.13 8.38 -6.45
C ARG A 3 -5.93 9.53 -7.04
N ALA A 4 -5.41 10.75 -6.90
CA ALA A 4 -5.90 11.94 -7.56
C ALA A 4 -4.74 12.68 -8.24
N PHE A 5 -5.06 13.50 -9.20
CA PHE A 5 -4.10 14.28 -9.96
C PHE A 5 -4.49 15.75 -9.96
N VAL A 6 -3.47 16.59 -10.07
CA VAL A 6 -3.64 18.04 -10.17
C VAL A 6 -2.78 18.61 -11.29
N THR A 7 -3.25 19.67 -11.91
CA THR A 7 -2.44 20.49 -12.82
C THR A 7 -2.57 21.97 -12.46
N PHE A 8 -1.55 22.73 -12.82
CA PHE A 8 -1.45 24.17 -12.57
C PHE A 8 -1.22 24.91 -13.89
N ASP A 9 -1.99 25.96 -14.16
CA ASP A 9 -1.77 26.81 -15.34
C ASP A 9 -0.74 27.90 -15.08
N ASP A 10 -0.62 28.34 -13.83
CA ASP A 10 0.13 29.52 -13.39
C ASP A 10 1.53 29.23 -12.86
N ARG A 11 1.87 27.96 -12.60
CA ARG A 11 3.16 27.60 -11.98
C ARG A 11 3.73 26.29 -12.50
N TYR A 12 5.05 26.19 -12.38
CA TYR A 12 5.78 24.96 -12.60
C TYR A 12 6.02 24.21 -11.29
N VAL A 13 5.99 22.89 -11.36
CA VAL A 13 6.52 22.00 -10.32
C VAL A 13 7.84 21.43 -10.81
N ASN A 14 8.82 21.31 -9.92
CA ASN A 14 10.12 20.82 -10.34
C ASN A 14 10.13 19.29 -10.43
N VAL A 15 9.96 18.77 -11.64
CA VAL A 15 9.91 17.33 -11.92
C VAL A 15 11.29 16.67 -12.00
N PHE A 16 12.36 17.46 -11.90
CA PHE A 16 13.74 16.98 -12.06
C PHE A 16 14.54 16.97 -10.77
N MET A 17 13.99 17.49 -9.67
CA MET A 17 14.64 17.49 -8.36
C MET A 17 14.15 16.36 -7.47
N GLY A 18 15.12 15.72 -6.84
CA GLY A 18 14.91 14.67 -5.86
C GLY A 18 14.78 13.28 -6.47
N PRO A 19 15.19 12.25 -5.74
CA PRO A 19 14.93 10.88 -6.13
C PRO A 19 13.44 10.57 -6.03
N SER A 20 12.95 9.65 -6.85
CA SER A 20 11.55 9.24 -6.92
C SER A 20 10.97 8.73 -5.58
N ALA A 21 11.82 8.38 -4.62
CA ALA A 21 11.43 7.96 -3.29
C ALA A 21 11.10 9.11 -2.33
N GLN A 22 11.44 10.34 -2.66
CA GLN A 22 11.14 11.51 -1.84
C GLN A 22 9.75 12.05 -2.16
N LYS A 23 8.90 12.07 -1.14
CA LYS A 23 7.53 12.56 -1.24
C LYS A 23 7.20 13.43 -0.04
N HIS A 24 6.37 14.44 -0.25
CA HIS A 24 5.68 15.07 0.85
C HIS A 24 4.56 14.14 1.32
N THR A 25 4.46 13.94 2.62
CA THR A 25 3.46 13.04 3.19
C THR A 25 2.63 13.78 4.23
N ILE A 26 1.32 13.64 4.14
CA ILE A 26 0.34 14.13 5.10
C ILE A 26 -0.15 12.91 5.88
N ASP A 27 0.01 12.95 7.20
CA ASP A 27 -0.28 11.85 8.11
C ASP A 27 -1.54 12.07 8.96
N ASP A 28 -2.21 13.19 8.75
CA ASP A 28 -3.39 13.61 9.53
C ASP A 28 -4.53 12.59 9.49
N PHE A 29 -4.61 11.78 8.44
CA PHE A 29 -5.69 10.81 8.24
C PHE A 29 -5.23 9.36 8.37
N ASN A 30 -4.06 9.11 8.96
CA ASN A 30 -3.54 7.77 9.15
C ASN A 30 -4.00 7.19 10.49
N ALA A 31 -4.37 5.91 10.51
CA ALA A 31 -4.84 5.19 11.69
C ALA A 31 -5.87 5.99 12.52
N ASP A 32 -5.53 6.31 13.75
CA ASP A 32 -6.39 7.02 14.70
C ASP A 32 -6.00 8.51 14.88
N ASN A 33 -5.24 9.08 13.91
CA ASN A 33 -4.81 10.48 13.96
C ASN A 33 -5.96 11.49 13.78
N PHE A 34 -7.14 11.03 13.42
CA PHE A 34 -8.32 11.87 13.24
C PHE A 34 -9.57 11.27 13.88
N ASN A 35 -10.61 12.11 14.04
CA ASN A 35 -11.88 11.67 14.58
C ASN A 35 -12.69 10.88 13.54
N HIS A 36 -12.98 9.62 13.83
CA HIS A 36 -13.82 8.74 13.03
C HIS A 36 -15.33 8.94 13.25
N GLY A 37 -15.74 9.85 14.12
CA GLY A 37 -17.14 10.17 14.35
C GLY A 37 -17.83 10.60 13.05
N GLY A 38 -18.91 9.90 12.67
CA GLY A 38 -19.63 10.15 11.42
C GLY A 38 -18.99 9.52 10.17
N THR A 39 -17.88 8.79 10.28
CA THR A 39 -17.35 7.97 9.20
C THR A 39 -17.89 6.54 9.27
N ASN A 40 -18.03 5.89 8.12
CA ASN A 40 -18.49 4.49 8.05
C ASN A 40 -17.31 3.52 7.88
N PHE A 41 -16.15 3.88 8.41
CA PHE A 41 -14.94 3.06 8.32
C PHE A 41 -14.04 3.27 9.55
N ILE A 42 -13.16 2.31 9.78
CA ILE A 42 -12.05 2.39 10.75
C ILE A 42 -10.72 2.36 10.02
N ARG A 43 -9.64 2.73 10.74
CA ARG A 43 -8.29 2.91 10.18
C ARG A 43 -8.23 4.08 9.21
N GLY A 44 -7.09 4.29 8.61
CA GLY A 44 -6.86 5.48 7.81
C GLY A 44 -5.98 5.26 6.59
N SER A 45 -5.30 6.31 6.24
CA SER A 45 -4.34 6.35 5.13
C SER A 45 -3.46 7.57 5.26
N GLN A 46 -2.22 7.46 4.85
CA GLN A 46 -1.40 8.64 4.56
C GLN A 46 -1.68 9.12 3.14
N ILE A 47 -1.50 10.42 2.88
CA ILE A 47 -1.49 10.99 1.52
C ILE A 47 -0.05 11.36 1.19
N SER A 48 0.51 10.76 0.15
CA SER A 48 1.78 11.20 -0.40
C SER A 48 1.57 11.99 -1.68
N ILE A 49 2.34 13.05 -1.85
CA ILE A 49 2.31 13.94 -3.01
C ILE A 49 3.63 13.79 -3.74
N ASP A 50 3.58 13.48 -5.02
CA ASP A 50 4.73 13.46 -5.91
C ASP A 50 4.47 14.27 -7.19
N THR A 51 5.54 14.72 -7.80
CA THR A 51 5.45 15.55 -9.01
C THR A 51 5.31 14.73 -10.29
N VAL A 52 5.79 13.49 -10.28
CA VAL A 52 5.67 12.58 -11.44
C VAL A 52 5.72 11.14 -10.93
N ASN A 53 4.64 10.43 -10.95
CA ASN A 53 4.45 8.97 -10.80
C ASN A 53 5.73 8.13 -10.56
N LEU A 54 6.54 8.44 -9.53
CA LEU A 54 7.75 7.72 -9.14
C LEU A 54 8.91 7.71 -10.18
N GLN A 55 8.70 8.20 -11.38
CA GLN A 55 9.69 8.15 -12.46
C GLN A 55 9.73 9.50 -13.16
N GLY A 56 10.72 10.31 -12.82
CA GLY A 56 10.99 11.56 -13.51
C GLY A 56 11.43 11.35 -14.96
N GLY A 57 11.52 12.44 -15.72
CA GLY A 57 12.00 12.43 -17.08
C GLY A 57 10.99 11.86 -18.10
N PRO A 58 11.43 11.49 -19.29
CA PRO A 58 10.57 11.06 -20.40
C PRO A 58 9.69 9.84 -20.06
N ILE A 59 10.18 8.94 -19.20
CA ILE A 59 9.42 7.77 -18.77
C ILE A 59 8.21 8.19 -17.94
N GLY A 60 8.36 9.17 -17.05
CA GLY A 60 7.25 9.71 -16.27
C GLY A 60 6.13 10.29 -17.14
N ALA A 61 6.47 10.92 -18.26
CA ALA A 61 5.50 11.43 -19.21
C ALA A 61 4.58 10.33 -19.77
N THR A 62 5.12 9.14 -20.06
CA THR A 62 4.35 8.02 -20.60
C THR A 62 3.33 7.46 -19.60
N THR A 63 3.51 7.73 -18.32
CA THR A 63 2.64 7.26 -17.22
C THR A 63 1.67 8.31 -16.72
N MET A 64 1.74 9.56 -17.20
CA MET A 64 0.80 10.60 -16.82
C MET A 64 -0.64 10.22 -17.21
N ASN A 65 -1.53 10.36 -16.25
CA ASN A 65 -2.94 10.15 -16.50
C ASN A 65 -3.59 11.49 -16.81
N PRO A 66 -4.12 11.69 -18.05
CA PRO A 66 -4.82 12.90 -18.38
C PRO A 66 -6.16 12.98 -17.67
N PRO A 67 -6.76 14.19 -17.56
CA PRO A 67 -8.12 14.33 -17.05
C PRO A 67 -9.13 13.61 -17.96
N PRO A 68 -10.34 13.33 -17.45
CA PRO A 68 -11.41 12.75 -18.24
C PRO A 68 -11.66 13.53 -19.54
N GLY A 69 -11.85 12.80 -20.62
CA GLY A 69 -12.06 13.39 -21.97
C GLY A 69 -10.79 13.51 -22.82
N ILE A 70 -9.61 13.39 -22.25
CA ILE A 70 -8.35 13.33 -23.02
C ILE A 70 -7.90 11.86 -23.12
N PRO A 71 -7.84 11.27 -24.31
CA PRO A 71 -7.33 9.90 -24.47
C PRO A 71 -5.83 9.84 -24.17
N ARG A 72 -5.32 8.67 -23.75
CA ARG A 72 -3.88 8.47 -23.44
C ARG A 72 -3.01 8.23 -24.70
N TRP A 73 -3.41 8.79 -25.83
CA TRP A 73 -2.71 8.67 -27.10
C TRP A 73 -3.15 9.79 -28.07
N GLY A 74 -2.39 9.98 -29.14
CA GLY A 74 -2.73 10.93 -30.20
C GLY A 74 -2.39 12.39 -29.87
N ALA A 75 -2.90 13.31 -30.69
CA ALA A 75 -2.55 14.73 -30.61
C ALA A 75 -2.98 15.37 -29.29
N ALA A 76 -4.20 15.13 -28.83
CA ALA A 76 -4.71 15.69 -27.59
C ALA A 76 -3.87 15.27 -26.37
N TYR A 77 -3.37 14.03 -26.34
CA TYR A 77 -2.47 13.59 -25.27
C TYR A 77 -1.11 14.26 -25.35
N ARG A 78 -0.55 14.39 -26.54
CA ARG A 78 0.71 15.10 -26.76
C ARG A 78 0.62 16.58 -26.33
N ASP A 79 -0.48 17.25 -26.65
CA ASP A 79 -0.71 18.64 -26.27
C ASP A 79 -0.87 18.78 -24.75
N PHE A 80 -1.57 17.84 -24.11
CA PHE A 80 -1.65 17.74 -22.65
C PHE A 80 -0.26 17.58 -22.03
N LEU A 81 0.57 16.67 -22.53
CA LEU A 81 1.94 16.47 -22.03
C LEU A 81 2.79 17.74 -22.24
N ALA A 82 2.73 18.36 -23.42
CA ALA A 82 3.50 19.57 -23.71
C ALA A 82 3.16 20.70 -22.73
N LYS A 83 1.88 20.85 -22.37
CA LYS A 83 1.45 21.89 -21.43
C LYS A 83 1.72 21.56 -19.97
N TYR A 84 1.44 20.32 -19.54
CA TYR A 84 1.33 19.99 -18.14
C TYR A 84 2.45 19.09 -17.58
N TYR A 85 3.39 18.63 -18.40
CA TYR A 85 4.46 17.76 -17.92
C TYR A 85 5.18 18.31 -16.68
N ALA A 86 5.55 19.58 -16.70
CA ALA A 86 6.20 20.26 -15.57
C ALA A 86 5.21 21.06 -14.69
N ARG A 87 3.92 20.81 -14.80
CA ARG A 87 2.84 21.52 -14.08
C ARG A 87 1.83 20.55 -13.46
N HIS A 88 2.24 19.33 -13.26
CA HIS A 88 1.39 18.23 -12.79
C HIS A 88 1.95 17.63 -11.50
N ALA A 89 1.06 17.26 -10.58
CA ALA A 89 1.40 16.45 -9.43
C ALA A 89 0.37 15.33 -9.26
N SER A 90 0.80 14.24 -8.63
CA SER A 90 -0.08 13.16 -8.22
C SER A 90 -0.15 13.08 -6.70
N MET A 91 -1.33 12.75 -6.21
CA MET A 91 -1.59 12.45 -4.81
C MET A 91 -2.00 11.00 -4.70
N VAL A 92 -1.36 10.28 -3.81
CA VAL A 92 -1.59 8.85 -3.59
C VAL A 92 -1.95 8.62 -2.13
N ALA A 93 -3.12 8.08 -1.88
CA ALA A 93 -3.48 7.57 -0.57
C ALA A 93 -3.21 6.05 -0.52
N GLN A 94 -2.22 5.67 0.27
CA GLN A 94 -1.93 4.28 0.59
C GLN A 94 -2.79 3.89 1.80
N THR A 95 -3.91 3.24 1.51
CA THR A 95 -4.90 2.90 2.53
C THR A 95 -4.47 1.66 3.32
N GLU A 96 -4.70 1.68 4.62
CA GLU A 96 -4.60 0.49 5.47
C GLU A 96 -5.66 -0.54 5.05
N ASN A 97 -5.36 -1.82 5.14
CA ASN A 97 -6.31 -2.88 4.88
C ASN A 97 -6.55 -3.70 6.15
N LEU A 98 -7.81 -4.03 6.39
CA LEU A 98 -8.18 -4.89 7.50
C LEU A 98 -7.91 -6.37 7.16
N PRO A 99 -7.56 -7.18 8.17
CA PRO A 99 -7.40 -8.62 8.01
C PRO A 99 -8.77 -9.30 8.03
N TYR A 100 -9.27 -9.70 6.88
CA TYR A 100 -10.51 -10.46 6.75
C TYR A 100 -10.22 -11.96 6.79
N ALA A 101 -10.98 -12.70 7.59
CA ALA A 101 -10.76 -14.14 7.79
C ALA A 101 -11.03 -14.98 6.53
N ASP A 102 -11.81 -14.47 5.60
CA ASP A 102 -12.14 -15.11 4.32
C ASP A 102 -11.14 -14.75 3.20
N GLN A 103 -10.13 -13.93 3.50
CA GLN A 103 -9.01 -13.67 2.60
C GLN A 103 -7.86 -14.62 2.94
N THR A 104 -7.66 -15.61 2.10
CA THR A 104 -6.77 -16.74 2.40
C THR A 104 -5.84 -17.06 1.24
N ILE A 105 -4.75 -17.72 1.57
CA ILE A 105 -3.90 -18.42 0.61
C ILE A 105 -4.04 -19.92 0.92
N ASP A 106 -4.52 -20.67 -0.04
CA ASP A 106 -4.63 -22.13 0.04
C ASP A 106 -3.99 -22.80 -1.18
N LEU A 107 -4.15 -24.10 -1.31
CA LEU A 107 -3.63 -24.87 -2.44
C LEU A 107 -4.76 -25.15 -3.43
N ASP A 108 -4.51 -24.86 -4.71
CA ASP A 108 -5.49 -25.12 -5.76
C ASP A 108 -5.59 -26.65 -5.99
N PRO A 109 -6.82 -27.21 -5.92
CA PRO A 109 -7.00 -28.66 -6.12
C PRO A 109 -6.77 -29.12 -7.55
N ASN A 110 -6.87 -28.22 -8.53
CA ASN A 110 -6.85 -28.55 -9.95
C ASN A 110 -5.59 -28.07 -10.68
N VAL A 111 -4.93 -27.04 -10.18
CA VAL A 111 -3.74 -26.45 -10.82
C VAL A 111 -2.48 -26.93 -10.11
N ARG A 112 -1.50 -27.39 -10.90
CA ARG A 112 -0.20 -27.83 -10.40
C ARG A 112 0.92 -27.05 -11.08
N ASP A 113 2.02 -26.90 -10.36
CA ASP A 113 3.24 -26.31 -10.90
C ASP A 113 4.01 -27.31 -11.78
N GLN A 114 5.16 -26.90 -12.30
CA GLN A 114 6.01 -27.72 -13.17
C GLN A 114 6.59 -28.98 -12.49
N TRP A 115 6.55 -29.07 -11.16
CA TRP A 115 7.00 -30.22 -10.37
C TRP A 115 5.84 -31.10 -9.88
N GLY A 116 4.61 -30.79 -10.26
CA GLY A 116 3.42 -31.52 -9.88
C GLY A 116 2.86 -31.15 -8.50
N LEU A 117 3.39 -30.12 -7.82
CA LEU A 117 2.87 -29.64 -6.55
C LEU A 117 1.63 -28.76 -6.78
N PRO A 118 0.62 -28.77 -5.87
CA PRO A 118 -0.53 -27.88 -5.98
C PRO A 118 -0.08 -26.43 -5.98
N ALA A 119 -0.61 -25.63 -6.92
CA ALA A 119 -0.30 -24.20 -7.00
C ALA A 119 -0.95 -23.41 -5.86
N PRO A 120 -0.30 -22.35 -5.33
CA PRO A 120 -0.94 -21.44 -4.40
C PRO A 120 -2.15 -20.76 -5.03
N ARG A 121 -3.27 -20.69 -4.30
CA ARG A 121 -4.49 -19.99 -4.70
C ARG A 121 -4.76 -18.86 -3.72
N LEU A 122 -4.84 -17.63 -4.24
CA LEU A 122 -5.15 -16.44 -3.46
C LEU A 122 -6.63 -16.11 -3.55
N THR A 123 -7.33 -16.10 -2.42
CA THR A 123 -8.69 -15.54 -2.29
C THR A 123 -8.58 -14.15 -1.70
N TYR A 124 -8.88 -13.12 -2.52
CA TYR A 124 -8.71 -11.74 -2.13
C TYR A 124 -9.78 -10.84 -2.77
N ASP A 125 -10.48 -10.07 -1.93
CA ASP A 125 -11.39 -9.02 -2.35
C ASP A 125 -11.17 -7.76 -1.51
N TRP A 126 -10.63 -6.71 -2.14
CA TRP A 126 -10.39 -5.42 -1.48
C TRP A 126 -11.64 -4.53 -1.44
N ARG A 127 -12.68 -4.85 -2.21
CA ARG A 127 -13.91 -4.03 -2.33
C ARG A 127 -14.87 -4.27 -1.17
N ARG A 128 -14.35 -4.22 0.04
CA ARG A 128 -15.15 -4.33 1.25
C ARG A 128 -15.74 -2.96 1.61
N PRO A 129 -16.89 -2.90 2.30
CA PRO A 129 -17.53 -1.64 2.66
C PRO A 129 -16.60 -0.68 3.40
N ASN A 130 -15.81 -1.16 4.34
CA ASN A 130 -14.84 -0.36 5.09
C ASN A 130 -13.78 0.27 4.17
N GLU A 131 -13.17 -0.52 3.29
CA GLU A 131 -12.14 -0.07 2.36
C GLU A 131 -12.69 0.91 1.34
N LEU A 132 -13.88 0.66 0.80
CA LEU A 132 -14.53 1.56 -0.16
C LEU A 132 -14.89 2.91 0.48
N ALA A 133 -15.46 2.90 1.69
CA ALA A 133 -15.80 4.13 2.40
C ALA A 133 -14.54 4.97 2.71
N ARG A 134 -13.46 4.32 3.16
CA ARG A 134 -12.18 4.97 3.41
C ARG A 134 -11.54 5.54 2.14
N VAL A 135 -11.54 4.77 1.04
CA VAL A 135 -11.04 5.24 -0.26
C VAL A 135 -11.80 6.48 -0.72
N GLU A 136 -13.13 6.48 -0.62
CA GLU A 136 -13.95 7.63 -0.98
C GLU A 136 -13.65 8.86 -0.10
N PHE A 137 -13.49 8.67 1.21
CA PHE A 137 -13.08 9.73 2.12
C PHE A 137 -11.73 10.32 1.71
N MET A 138 -10.73 9.47 1.42
CA MET A 138 -9.39 9.91 1.02
C MET A 138 -9.40 10.64 -0.33
N LEU A 139 -10.23 10.18 -1.29
CA LEU A 139 -10.39 10.88 -2.56
C LEU A 139 -10.94 12.30 -2.36
N LYS A 140 -11.93 12.47 -1.49
CA LYS A 140 -12.45 13.81 -1.14
C LYS A 140 -11.38 14.68 -0.51
N LYS A 141 -10.58 14.13 0.43
CA LYS A 141 -9.49 14.88 1.05
C LYS A 141 -8.40 15.29 0.07
N MET A 142 -8.08 14.44 -0.90
CA MET A 142 -7.15 14.79 -1.97
C MET A 142 -7.72 15.86 -2.92
N GLU A 143 -9.02 15.86 -3.18
CA GLU A 143 -9.67 16.94 -3.96
C GLU A 143 -9.64 18.27 -3.20
N GLU A 144 -10.02 18.27 -1.92
CA GLU A 144 -9.93 19.45 -1.05
C GLU A 144 -8.50 20.02 -1.03
N LEU A 145 -7.51 19.14 -0.87
CA LEU A 145 -6.09 19.51 -0.91
C LEU A 145 -5.68 20.08 -2.26
N GLY A 146 -6.07 19.46 -3.36
CA GLY A 146 -5.77 19.95 -4.71
C GLY A 146 -6.31 21.37 -4.93
N HIS A 147 -7.53 21.64 -4.50
CA HIS A 147 -8.10 22.98 -4.56
C HIS A 147 -7.38 23.98 -3.64
N ALA A 148 -7.04 23.57 -2.42
CA ALA A 148 -6.27 24.40 -1.48
C ALA A 148 -4.87 24.73 -1.99
N MET A 149 -4.26 23.85 -2.77
CA MET A 149 -2.99 24.07 -3.46
C MET A 149 -3.12 25.07 -4.63
N GLY A 150 -4.33 25.50 -5.00
CA GLY A 150 -4.58 26.37 -6.15
C GLY A 150 -4.46 25.63 -7.49
N ALA A 151 -4.73 24.36 -7.54
CA ALA A 151 -4.72 23.60 -8.78
C ALA A 151 -5.83 24.09 -9.73
N THR A 152 -5.51 24.23 -11.01
CA THR A 152 -6.49 24.61 -12.06
C THR A 152 -7.44 23.45 -12.36
N HIS A 153 -6.90 22.22 -12.36
CA HIS A 153 -7.68 21.02 -12.55
C HIS A 153 -7.33 19.99 -11.48
N VAL A 154 -8.37 19.34 -10.95
CA VAL A 154 -8.26 18.23 -10.01
C VAL A 154 -9.13 17.08 -10.50
N TRP A 155 -8.61 15.87 -10.56
CA TRP A 155 -9.42 14.70 -10.96
C TRP A 155 -8.93 13.41 -10.30
N ARG A 156 -9.85 12.47 -10.18
CA ARG A 156 -9.60 11.14 -9.59
C ARG A 156 -9.09 10.16 -10.65
N ALA A 157 -8.19 9.29 -10.27
CA ALA A 157 -7.95 8.10 -11.06
C ALA A 157 -9.13 7.12 -10.94
N PRO A 158 -9.45 6.38 -12.00
CA PRO A 158 -10.35 5.24 -11.88
C PRO A 158 -9.83 4.26 -10.83
N LEU A 159 -10.74 3.75 -10.00
CA LEU A 159 -10.40 2.65 -9.10
C LEU A 159 -10.14 1.39 -9.95
N GLY A 160 -8.92 0.92 -9.92
CA GLY A 160 -8.52 -0.27 -10.66
C GLY A 160 -9.23 -1.54 -10.18
N PRO A 161 -9.06 -2.66 -10.90
CA PRO A 161 -9.66 -3.96 -10.54
C PRO A 161 -9.15 -4.52 -9.20
N GLY A 162 -8.20 -3.84 -8.55
CA GLY A 162 -7.70 -4.24 -7.25
C GLY A 162 -6.73 -5.40 -7.33
N ALA A 163 -5.89 -5.41 -8.33
CA ALA A 163 -4.74 -6.31 -8.30
C ALA A 163 -3.93 -6.09 -7.01
N PRO A 164 -3.42 -7.15 -6.40
CA PRO A 164 -2.55 -7.04 -5.25
C PRO A 164 -1.41 -6.06 -5.53
N GLY A 165 -1.18 -5.13 -4.62
CA GLY A 165 -0.04 -4.20 -4.68
C GLY A 165 1.28 -4.89 -4.32
N ALA A 166 2.31 -4.10 -4.04
CA ALA A 166 3.62 -4.62 -3.62
C ALA A 166 3.71 -4.88 -2.11
N HIS A 167 2.74 -4.47 -1.32
CA HIS A 167 2.73 -4.60 0.14
C HIS A 167 1.71 -5.68 0.54
N HIS A 168 2.12 -6.95 0.40
CA HIS A 168 1.32 -8.09 0.83
C HIS A 168 1.72 -8.47 2.26
N GLU A 169 0.73 -8.63 3.12
CA GLU A 169 0.93 -8.88 4.54
C GLU A 169 -0.07 -9.95 5.05
N GLY A 170 0.25 -10.58 6.19
CA GLY A 170 -0.72 -11.37 6.95
C GLY A 170 -0.84 -12.85 6.61
N GLY A 171 -0.13 -13.39 5.61
CA GLY A 171 -0.22 -14.81 5.25
C GLY A 171 0.22 -15.78 6.35
N THR A 172 1.14 -15.33 7.24
CA THR A 172 1.61 -16.07 8.42
C THR A 172 1.58 -15.19 9.67
N ARG A 173 0.44 -14.52 9.88
CA ARG A 173 0.30 -13.45 10.87
C ARG A 173 0.75 -13.87 12.27
N MET A 174 1.42 -12.96 12.97
CA MET A 174 1.80 -13.12 14.37
C MET A 174 0.64 -12.87 15.31
N GLY A 175 0.72 -13.45 16.51
CA GLY A 175 -0.23 -13.22 17.58
C GLY A 175 0.18 -13.86 18.88
N SER A 176 -0.66 -13.74 19.88
CA SER A 176 -0.48 -14.35 21.22
C SER A 176 -1.25 -15.65 21.41
N ASP A 177 -2.14 -16.00 20.47
CA ASP A 177 -2.98 -17.20 20.53
C ASP A 177 -2.72 -18.08 19.30
N PRO A 178 -2.26 -19.34 19.47
CA PRO A 178 -2.02 -20.27 18.38
C PRO A 178 -3.28 -20.63 17.58
N LYS A 179 -4.48 -20.41 18.13
CA LYS A 179 -5.73 -20.64 17.41
C LYS A 179 -6.04 -19.58 16.37
N THR A 180 -5.45 -18.39 16.49
CA THR A 180 -5.74 -17.23 15.66
C THR A 180 -4.50 -16.65 14.96
N SER A 181 -3.33 -17.27 15.14
CA SER A 181 -2.07 -16.84 14.55
C SER A 181 -1.21 -18.03 14.14
N VAL A 182 -0.24 -17.80 13.27
CA VAL A 182 0.69 -18.82 12.76
C VAL A 182 2.00 -18.79 13.54
N VAL A 183 2.45 -17.61 13.92
CA VAL A 183 3.69 -17.40 14.65
C VAL A 183 3.47 -16.53 15.89
N ASN A 184 4.36 -16.68 16.88
CA ASN A 184 4.38 -15.81 18.05
C ASN A 184 5.10 -14.49 17.77
N ARG A 185 5.25 -13.62 18.77
CA ARG A 185 5.90 -12.31 18.64
C ARG A 185 7.37 -12.34 18.19
N TYR A 186 8.02 -13.48 18.25
CA TYR A 186 9.41 -13.69 17.80
C TYR A 186 9.48 -14.28 16.39
N GLY A 187 8.35 -14.41 15.69
CA GLY A 187 8.28 -15.08 14.42
C GLY A 187 8.39 -16.60 14.49
N GLN A 188 8.41 -17.20 15.69
CA GLN A 188 8.47 -18.64 15.85
C GLN A 188 7.11 -19.28 15.59
N SER A 189 7.08 -20.32 14.77
CA SER A 189 5.87 -21.10 14.48
C SER A 189 5.34 -21.77 15.75
N TRP A 190 4.02 -21.76 15.91
CA TRP A 190 3.35 -22.48 16.98
C TRP A 190 3.43 -24.00 16.80
N ASP A 191 3.31 -24.46 15.55
CA ASP A 191 3.25 -25.90 15.24
C ASP A 191 4.64 -26.51 15.06
N VAL A 192 5.64 -25.72 14.68
CA VAL A 192 6.99 -26.18 14.36
C VAL A 192 8.01 -25.33 15.12
N PRO A 193 8.38 -25.71 16.35
CA PRO A 193 9.17 -24.86 17.26
C PRO A 193 10.57 -24.48 16.78
N ASN A 194 11.13 -25.19 15.79
CA ASN A 194 12.41 -24.87 15.15
C ASN A 194 12.27 -24.07 13.85
N LEU A 195 11.06 -23.62 13.49
CA LEU A 195 10.79 -22.78 12.33
C LEU A 195 10.53 -21.35 12.78
N PHE A 196 11.27 -20.41 12.20
CA PHE A 196 11.06 -18.98 12.35
C PHE A 196 10.72 -18.37 11.01
N VAL A 197 9.64 -17.59 10.97
CA VAL A 197 9.16 -16.89 9.78
C VAL A 197 9.42 -15.41 9.98
N VAL A 198 10.10 -14.78 9.02
CA VAL A 198 10.39 -13.34 9.02
C VAL A 198 9.91 -12.73 7.72
N GLY A 199 9.44 -11.49 7.79
CA GLY A 199 8.92 -10.79 6.62
C GLY A 199 7.54 -10.19 6.87
N SER A 200 6.99 -9.51 5.87
CA SER A 200 5.67 -8.87 5.97
C SER A 200 4.51 -9.86 6.14
N SER A 201 4.69 -11.11 5.77
CA SER A 201 3.67 -12.15 6.00
C SER A 201 3.29 -12.33 7.47
N THR A 202 4.19 -11.94 8.41
CA THR A 202 3.92 -12.04 9.85
C THR A 202 3.08 -10.89 10.41
N PHE A 203 2.83 -9.83 9.63
CA PHE A 203 2.03 -8.69 10.10
C PHE A 203 0.56 -9.09 10.27
N PRO A 204 -0.09 -8.67 11.37
CA PRO A 204 -1.50 -8.95 11.61
C PRO A 204 -2.43 -8.07 10.78
N SER A 205 -1.97 -6.92 10.29
CA SER A 205 -2.72 -5.99 9.43
C SER A 205 -1.76 -5.10 8.65
N MET A 206 -2.21 -4.61 7.50
CA MET A 206 -1.45 -3.68 6.66
C MET A 206 -1.56 -2.24 7.20
N SER A 207 -0.42 -1.54 7.23
CA SER A 207 -0.34 -0.12 7.56
C SER A 207 -0.50 0.78 6.32
N GLY A 208 -0.76 2.08 6.56
CA GLY A 208 -0.75 3.12 5.50
C GLY A 208 0.65 3.49 4.99
N PHE A 209 1.71 2.90 5.52
CA PHE A 209 3.10 3.17 5.16
C PHE A 209 3.81 1.94 4.59
N ASN A 210 4.91 2.19 3.88
CA ASN A 210 5.79 1.15 3.37
C ASN A 210 6.42 0.38 4.55
N PRO A 211 6.31 -0.96 4.61
CA PRO A 211 6.58 -1.72 5.82
C PRO A 211 8.05 -2.11 6.03
N THR A 212 8.99 -1.79 5.11
CA THR A 212 10.34 -2.38 5.07
C THR A 212 11.13 -2.18 6.35
N LEU A 213 11.10 -1.00 6.97
CA LEU A 213 11.84 -0.76 8.22
C LEU A 213 11.29 -1.59 9.38
N THR A 214 9.97 -1.76 9.45
CA THR A 214 9.34 -2.61 10.46
C THR A 214 9.66 -4.09 10.22
N ILE A 215 9.69 -4.54 8.95
CA ILE A 215 10.12 -5.89 8.59
C ILE A 215 11.54 -6.15 9.10
N GLN A 216 12.46 -5.21 8.88
CA GLN A 216 13.85 -5.33 9.32
C GLN A 216 13.95 -5.37 10.86
N ALA A 217 13.21 -4.50 11.56
CA ALA A 217 13.19 -4.49 13.03
C ALA A 217 12.68 -5.82 13.60
N LEU A 218 11.61 -6.38 13.03
CA LEU A 218 11.10 -7.69 13.45
C LEU A 218 12.05 -8.84 13.10
N ALA A 219 12.75 -8.76 11.98
CA ALA A 219 13.78 -9.74 11.63
C ALA A 219 14.95 -9.72 12.65
N TYR A 220 15.38 -8.53 13.08
CA TYR A 220 16.39 -8.40 14.15
C TYR A 220 15.88 -8.95 15.49
N LEU A 221 14.62 -8.69 15.85
CA LEU A 221 14.01 -9.26 17.06
C LEU A 221 13.99 -10.78 17.02
N SER A 222 13.65 -11.38 15.88
CA SER A 222 13.67 -12.83 15.68
C SER A 222 15.09 -13.38 15.78
N ALA A 223 16.07 -12.73 15.13
CA ALA A 223 17.47 -13.15 15.18
C ALA A 223 18.04 -13.08 16.60
N ASP A 224 17.74 -12.04 17.36
CA ASP A 224 18.13 -11.92 18.76
C ASP A 224 17.51 -13.05 19.62
N ALA A 225 16.23 -13.30 19.42
CA ALA A 225 15.53 -14.38 20.13
C ALA A 225 16.14 -15.77 19.82
N ILE A 226 16.49 -16.02 18.56
CA ILE A 226 17.18 -17.25 18.16
C ILE A 226 18.56 -17.35 18.84
N ALA A 227 19.38 -16.31 18.75
CA ALA A 227 20.74 -16.33 19.26
C ALA A 227 20.81 -16.41 20.79
N ASN A 228 20.00 -15.64 21.48
CA ASN A 228 20.12 -15.41 22.92
C ASN A 228 19.18 -16.24 23.78
N ARG A 229 18.12 -16.82 23.20
CA ARG A 229 17.13 -17.65 23.88
C ARG A 229 17.07 -19.05 23.31
N TYR A 230 16.63 -19.20 22.07
CA TYR A 230 16.36 -20.51 21.46
C TYR A 230 17.60 -21.41 21.41
N LYS A 231 18.76 -20.91 21.00
CA LYS A 231 20.00 -21.70 20.94
C LYS A 231 20.49 -22.14 22.32
N LYS A 232 20.15 -21.39 23.37
CA LYS A 232 20.53 -21.75 24.75
C LYS A 232 19.57 -22.77 25.34
N ASN A 233 18.30 -22.72 25.01
CA ASN A 233 17.27 -23.63 25.46
C ASN A 233 16.24 -23.83 24.31
N PRO A 234 16.47 -24.79 23.41
CA PRO A 234 15.56 -25.06 22.29
C PRO A 234 14.18 -25.47 22.79
N GLY A 235 13.15 -24.83 22.22
CA GLY A 235 11.75 -25.05 22.55
C GLY A 235 10.88 -23.84 22.19
N ALA A 236 9.64 -23.83 22.69
CA ALA A 236 8.72 -22.71 22.47
C ALA A 236 9.20 -21.47 23.24
N LEU A 237 9.33 -20.35 22.52
CA LEU A 237 9.61 -19.05 23.11
C LEU A 237 8.28 -18.37 23.47
N LEU A 238 7.98 -18.25 24.74
CA LEU A 238 6.76 -17.64 25.30
C LEU A 238 7.03 -16.19 25.76
#